data_db465ac0415b10d387f308023682b1bc
#
_entry.id   db465ac0415b10d387f308023682b1bc
#
_cell.length_a   1.000
_cell.length_b   1.000
_cell.length_c   1.000
_cell.angle_alpha   90.00
_cell.angle_beta   90.00
_cell.angle_gamma   90.00
#
_symmetry.space_group_name_H-M   'P 1'
#
loop_
_entity.id
_entity.type
_entity.pdbx_description
1 polymer ?
#
loop_
_entity_poly.entity_id
_entity_poly.type
_entity_poly.pdbx_seq_one_letter_code
_entity_poly.pdbx_strand_id
1 'polypeptide(L)'
;MYRRPSLYPKQQAAIFSTDRYGIIEGSTKCGKTVACIAWILEQAMGGLRGQAYWWISPVYPQAKIAYRRLKRGLDETLYTANESELTITLVNGAIISFRSAEKPDNLYGEDVFAAVLDEASRMREEAWHAIRSTLTATRGPVRIIGNVKGRRNWAYALAR
;
A
#
# COMPACT_ATOMS: atom_id res chain seq x y z
N MET A 1 -20.46 2.57 7.99
CA MET A 1 -19.49 3.68 8.16
C MET A 1 -18.13 3.13 8.54
N TYR A 2 -17.10 3.63 7.89
CA TYR A 2 -15.73 3.21 8.18
C TYR A 2 -15.28 3.72 9.55
N ARG A 3 -14.59 2.86 10.30
CA ARG A 3 -13.91 3.23 11.54
C ARG A 3 -12.48 2.73 11.50
N ARG A 4 -11.53 3.63 11.81
CA ARG A 4 -10.14 3.22 11.91
C ARG A 4 -9.99 2.19 13.02
N PRO A 5 -9.31 1.02 12.76
CA PRO A 5 -9.07 0.05 13.81
C PRO A 5 -8.17 0.62 14.91
N SER A 6 -8.23 0.03 16.11
CA SER A 6 -7.33 0.39 17.20
C SER A 6 -5.91 0.01 16.84
N LEU A 7 -5.00 0.96 16.91
CA LEU A 7 -3.60 0.78 16.53
C LEU A 7 -2.70 1.10 17.72
N TYR A 8 -1.53 0.48 17.76
CA TYR A 8 -0.51 0.83 18.74
C TYR A 8 -0.04 2.27 18.46
N PRO A 9 0.17 3.10 19.52
CA PRO A 9 0.53 4.52 19.33
C PRO A 9 1.75 4.75 18.44
N LYS A 10 2.79 3.94 18.57
CA LYS A 10 3.99 4.07 17.73
C LYS A 10 3.70 3.79 16.27
N GLN A 11 2.86 2.78 15.97
CA GLN A 11 2.48 2.45 14.61
C GLN A 11 1.63 3.56 14.01
N GLN A 12 0.66 4.06 14.77
CA GLN A 12 -0.19 5.15 14.29
C GLN A 12 0.65 6.39 13.98
N ALA A 13 1.58 6.76 14.86
CA ALA A 13 2.42 7.93 14.63
C ALA A 13 3.29 7.77 13.37
N ALA A 14 3.89 6.59 13.17
CA ALA A 14 4.77 6.35 12.02
C ALA A 14 4.00 6.29 10.70
N ILE A 15 2.86 5.61 10.68
CA ILE A 15 2.11 5.36 9.44
C ILE A 15 1.29 6.58 9.04
N PHE A 16 0.66 7.24 10.00
CA PHE A 16 -0.23 8.37 9.75
C PHE A 16 0.47 9.73 9.85
N SER A 17 1.81 9.74 9.84
CA SER A 17 2.56 10.99 9.76
C SER A 17 2.31 11.67 8.41
N THR A 18 2.60 12.97 8.34
CA THR A 18 2.48 13.74 7.10
C THR A 18 3.68 13.56 6.16
N ASP A 19 4.67 12.79 6.57
CA ASP A 19 5.85 12.52 5.75
C ASP A 19 5.46 11.76 4.49
N ARG A 20 6.09 12.12 3.38
CA ARG A 20 5.86 11.44 2.11
C ARG A 20 6.31 9.98 2.15
N TYR A 21 7.47 9.71 2.73
CA TYR A 21 8.01 8.36 2.85
C TYR A 21 8.00 7.91 4.30
N GLY A 22 7.40 6.76 4.55
CA GLY A 22 7.42 6.13 5.85
C GLY A 22 7.85 4.68 5.74
N ILE A 23 8.84 4.28 6.54
CA ILE A 23 9.33 2.92 6.57
C ILE A 23 9.01 2.33 7.93
N ILE A 24 8.30 1.22 7.94
CA ILE A 24 7.84 0.56 9.15
C ILE A 24 8.55 -0.80 9.25
N GLU A 25 9.52 -0.88 10.14
CA GLU A 25 10.26 -2.09 10.43
C GLU A 25 9.69 -2.78 11.65
N GLY A 26 9.90 -4.09 11.75
CA GLY A 26 9.54 -4.85 12.94
C GLY A 26 9.21 -6.31 12.62
N SER A 27 9.23 -7.13 13.65
CA SER A 27 9.05 -8.56 13.54
C SER A 27 7.59 -9.01 13.58
N THR A 28 6.69 -8.21 14.12
CA THR A 28 5.28 -8.58 14.25
C THR A 28 4.49 -8.18 13.01
N LYS A 29 3.91 -9.17 12.36
CA LYS A 29 3.26 -8.98 11.06
C LYS A 29 1.87 -8.33 11.15
N CYS A 30 1.09 -8.69 12.17
CA CYS A 30 -0.35 -8.37 12.20
C CYS A 30 -0.66 -6.87 12.30
N GLY A 31 -0.01 -6.17 13.22
CA GLY A 31 -0.32 -4.77 13.48
C GLY A 31 0.07 -3.84 12.34
N LYS A 32 1.22 -4.10 11.71
CA LYS A 32 1.72 -3.29 10.59
C LYS A 32 0.80 -3.36 9.38
N THR A 33 0.38 -4.57 9.02
CA THR A 33 -0.50 -4.78 7.87
C THR A 33 -1.86 -4.12 8.08
N VAL A 34 -2.47 -4.33 9.24
CA VAL A 34 -3.76 -3.73 9.58
C VAL A 34 -3.68 -2.19 9.52
N ALA A 35 -2.62 -1.63 10.09
CA ALA A 35 -2.44 -0.18 10.12
C ALA A 35 -2.25 0.40 8.72
N CYS A 36 -1.48 -0.26 7.85
CA CYS A 36 -1.27 0.22 6.49
C CYS A 36 -2.50 0.02 5.60
N ILE A 37 -3.29 -1.02 5.83
CA ILE A 37 -4.58 -1.19 5.15
C ILE A 37 -5.49 0.00 5.50
N ALA A 38 -5.56 0.36 6.77
CA ALA A 38 -6.34 1.52 7.20
C ALA A 38 -5.80 2.80 6.56
N TRP A 39 -4.48 2.97 6.50
CA TRP A 39 -3.86 4.16 5.92
C TRP A 39 -4.17 4.31 4.44
N ILE A 40 -3.99 3.26 3.63
CA ILE A 40 -4.27 3.36 2.18
C ILE A 40 -5.76 3.59 1.91
N LEU A 41 -6.61 2.95 2.70
CA LEU A 41 -8.05 3.18 2.61
C LEU A 41 -8.40 4.64 2.89
N GLU A 42 -7.85 5.22 3.95
CA GLU A 42 -8.12 6.62 4.30
C GLU A 42 -7.56 7.58 3.27
N GLN A 43 -6.40 7.28 2.68
CA GLN A 43 -5.87 8.07 1.56
C GLN A 43 -6.85 8.07 0.39
N ALA A 44 -7.35 6.90 0.02
CA ALA A 44 -8.29 6.77 -1.08
C ALA A 44 -9.64 7.43 -0.77
N MET A 45 -10.09 7.38 0.48
CA MET A 45 -11.33 8.04 0.90
C MET A 45 -11.26 9.55 0.77
N GLY A 46 -10.06 10.13 0.89
CA GLY A 46 -9.84 11.56 0.67
C GLY A 46 -9.56 11.91 -0.80
N GLY A 47 -9.57 10.92 -1.68
CA GLY A 47 -9.27 11.12 -3.10
C GLY A 47 -10.47 11.50 -3.95
N LEU A 48 -10.19 11.63 -5.26
CA LEU A 48 -11.18 11.98 -6.27
C LEU A 48 -11.42 10.80 -7.20
N ARG A 49 -12.52 10.88 -7.98
CA ARG A 49 -12.89 9.86 -8.94
C ARG A 49 -11.74 9.56 -9.92
N GLY A 50 -11.46 8.26 -10.07
CA GLY A 50 -10.44 7.78 -10.99
C GLY A 50 -9.02 7.82 -10.46
N GLN A 51 -8.77 8.41 -9.30
CA GLN A 51 -7.42 8.40 -8.72
C GLN A 51 -7.04 7.01 -8.24
N ALA A 52 -5.81 6.60 -8.59
CA ALA A 52 -5.30 5.27 -8.31
C ALA A 52 -4.49 5.25 -7.00
N TYR A 53 -4.72 4.21 -6.22
CA TYR A 53 -4.01 3.93 -4.97
C TYR A 53 -3.56 2.48 -5.02
N TRP A 54 -2.31 2.20 -4.70
CA TRP A 54 -1.75 0.87 -4.88
C TRP A 54 -1.32 0.23 -3.57
N TRP A 55 -1.67 -1.04 -3.44
CA TRP A 55 -1.05 -1.95 -2.47
C TRP A 55 -0.22 -2.96 -3.25
N ILE A 56 1.07 -3.04 -2.96
CA ILE A 56 1.99 -3.90 -3.71
C ILE A 56 2.60 -4.94 -2.78
N SER A 57 2.47 -6.20 -3.16
CA SER A 57 3.05 -7.34 -2.44
C SER A 57 4.08 -8.02 -3.33
N PRO A 58 5.05 -8.77 -2.75
CA PRO A 58 6.07 -9.44 -3.57
C PRO A 58 5.49 -10.43 -4.57
N VAL A 59 4.43 -11.14 -4.19
CA VAL A 59 3.80 -12.16 -5.03
C VAL A 59 2.28 -12.00 -5.01
N TYR A 60 1.64 -12.46 -6.08
CA TYR A 60 0.20 -12.32 -6.28
C TYR A 60 -0.64 -12.89 -5.12
N PRO A 61 -0.36 -14.10 -4.58
CA PRO A 61 -1.17 -14.61 -3.47
C PRO A 61 -1.19 -13.70 -2.25
N GLN A 62 -0.10 -13.00 -1.96
CA GLN A 62 -0.06 -12.06 -0.85
C GLN A 62 -0.89 -10.81 -1.14
N ALA A 63 -0.87 -10.32 -2.38
CA ALA A 63 -1.73 -9.21 -2.79
C ALA A 63 -3.20 -9.58 -2.60
N LYS A 64 -3.57 -10.80 -2.92
CA LYS A 64 -4.94 -11.31 -2.75
C LYS A 64 -5.36 -11.37 -1.29
N ILE A 65 -4.44 -11.72 -0.39
CA ILE A 65 -4.72 -11.74 1.06
C ILE A 65 -5.03 -10.33 1.55
N ALA A 66 -4.23 -9.33 1.15
CA ALA A 66 -4.45 -7.94 1.53
C ALA A 66 -5.79 -7.43 0.99
N TYR A 67 -6.11 -7.76 -0.25
CA TYR A 67 -7.38 -7.42 -0.89
C TYR A 67 -8.57 -7.94 -0.07
N ARG A 68 -8.51 -9.20 0.33
CA ARG A 68 -9.58 -9.82 1.13
C ARG A 68 -9.71 -9.18 2.51
N ARG A 69 -8.58 -8.82 3.13
CA ARG A 69 -8.59 -8.16 4.43
C ARG A 69 -9.27 -6.80 4.37
N LEU A 70 -8.97 -6.01 3.36
CA LEU A 70 -9.59 -4.70 3.20
C LEU A 70 -11.09 -4.84 2.99
N LYS A 71 -11.51 -5.77 2.14
CA LYS A 71 -12.93 -6.02 1.89
C LYS A 71 -13.68 -6.38 3.16
N ARG A 72 -13.10 -7.24 4.00
CA ARG A 72 -13.77 -7.68 5.23
C ARG A 72 -13.97 -6.55 6.24
N GLY A 73 -13.10 -5.56 6.22
CA GLY A 73 -13.15 -4.44 7.14
C GLY A 73 -14.01 -3.28 6.65
N LEU A 74 -14.63 -3.40 5.48
CA LEU A 74 -15.34 -2.29 4.85
C LEU A 74 -16.80 -2.68 4.57
N ASP A 75 -17.71 -1.77 4.89
CA ASP A 75 -19.13 -1.96 4.62
C ASP A 75 -19.38 -2.04 3.10
N GLU A 76 -20.16 -3.01 2.67
CA GLU A 76 -20.48 -3.25 1.25
C GLU A 76 -21.10 -2.03 0.54
N THR A 77 -21.75 -1.15 1.28
CA THR A 77 -22.32 0.08 0.71
C THR A 77 -21.27 1.11 0.31
N LEU A 78 -20.02 0.94 0.75
CA LEU A 78 -18.95 1.92 0.54
C LEU A 78 -18.06 1.60 -0.66
N TYR A 79 -18.22 0.44 -1.30
CA TYR A 79 -17.32 0.05 -2.38
C TYR A 79 -17.94 -0.91 -3.36
N THR A 80 -17.29 -1.04 -4.53
CA THR A 80 -17.51 -2.09 -5.52
C THR A 80 -16.19 -2.81 -5.73
N ALA A 81 -16.21 -4.13 -5.75
CA ALA A 81 -15.00 -4.95 -5.87
C ALA A 81 -14.95 -5.69 -7.19
N ASN A 82 -13.75 -5.85 -7.76
CA ASN A 82 -13.49 -6.69 -8.93
C ASN A 82 -12.46 -7.75 -8.53
N GLU A 83 -12.91 -8.98 -8.39
CA GLU A 83 -12.08 -10.10 -7.92
C GLU A 83 -10.98 -10.49 -8.93
N SER A 84 -11.26 -10.39 -10.21
CA SER A 84 -10.26 -10.80 -11.22
C SER A 84 -9.13 -9.79 -11.34
N GLU A 85 -9.41 -8.52 -11.15
CA GLU A 85 -8.40 -7.46 -11.21
C GLU A 85 -7.83 -7.08 -9.85
N LEU A 86 -8.40 -7.59 -8.77
CA LEU A 86 -8.07 -7.23 -7.39
C LEU A 86 -8.14 -5.71 -7.19
N THR A 87 -9.27 -5.11 -7.56
CA THR A 87 -9.49 -3.68 -7.36
C THR A 87 -10.71 -3.44 -6.48
N ILE A 88 -10.65 -2.36 -5.72
CA ILE A 88 -11.76 -1.88 -4.90
C ILE A 88 -11.99 -0.43 -5.29
N THR A 89 -13.19 -0.15 -5.82
CA THR A 89 -13.59 1.20 -6.18
C THR A 89 -14.49 1.74 -5.08
N LEU A 90 -14.08 2.83 -4.45
CA LEU A 90 -14.85 3.46 -3.38
C LEU A 90 -16.00 4.31 -3.95
N VAL A 91 -16.92 4.69 -3.09
CA VAL A 91 -18.09 5.50 -3.50
C VAL A 91 -17.70 6.86 -4.08
N ASN A 92 -16.54 7.41 -3.67
CA ASN A 92 -16.03 8.66 -4.26
C ASN A 92 -15.37 8.45 -5.64
N GLY A 93 -15.28 7.21 -6.10
CA GLY A 93 -14.68 6.87 -7.39
C GLY A 93 -13.18 6.61 -7.37
N ALA A 94 -12.52 6.73 -6.23
CA ALA A 94 -11.11 6.36 -6.07
C ALA A 94 -10.95 4.84 -6.16
N ILE A 95 -9.85 4.38 -6.74
CA ILE A 95 -9.60 2.96 -7.00
C ILE A 95 -8.36 2.48 -6.27
N ILE A 96 -8.53 1.46 -5.43
CA ILE A 96 -7.41 0.79 -4.77
C ILE A 96 -7.12 -0.49 -5.54
N SER A 97 -5.92 -0.62 -6.08
CA SER A 97 -5.47 -1.81 -6.82
C SER A 97 -4.45 -2.57 -6.01
N PHE A 98 -4.64 -3.88 -5.91
CA PHE A 98 -3.73 -4.78 -5.20
C PHE A 98 -2.89 -5.50 -6.24
N ARG A 99 -1.59 -5.23 -6.27
CA ARG A 99 -0.68 -5.68 -7.33
C ARG A 99 0.48 -6.47 -6.76
N SER A 100 1.12 -7.28 -7.60
CA SER A 100 2.35 -7.97 -7.24
C SER A 100 3.55 -7.30 -7.89
N ALA A 101 4.71 -7.47 -7.25
CA ALA A 101 5.98 -6.96 -7.77
C ALA A 101 6.72 -7.98 -8.63
N GLU A 102 6.06 -9.08 -9.03
CA GLU A 102 6.70 -10.16 -9.79
C GLU A 102 7.18 -9.72 -11.17
N LYS A 103 6.44 -8.79 -11.79
CA LYS A 103 6.78 -8.25 -13.10
C LYS A 103 6.85 -6.73 -13.02
N PRO A 104 8.03 -6.16 -12.71
CA PRO A 104 8.15 -4.72 -12.52
C PRO A 104 7.68 -3.88 -13.71
N ASP A 105 7.80 -4.39 -14.94
CA ASP A 105 7.35 -3.67 -16.12
C ASP A 105 5.86 -3.38 -16.13
N ASN A 106 5.06 -4.18 -15.43
CA ASN A 106 3.61 -3.98 -15.31
C ASN A 106 3.25 -2.85 -14.32
N LEU A 107 4.23 -2.30 -13.62
CA LEU A 107 4.02 -1.25 -12.62
C LEU A 107 4.26 0.16 -13.16
N TYR A 108 4.42 0.30 -14.48
CA TYR A 108 4.57 1.61 -15.12
C TYR A 108 3.25 2.07 -15.75
N GLY A 109 3.15 3.33 -16.05
CA GLY A 109 2.11 3.86 -16.92
C GLY A 109 0.89 4.48 -16.25
N GLU A 110 0.83 4.53 -14.93
CA GLU A 110 -0.26 5.20 -14.21
C GLU A 110 0.29 6.27 -13.28
N ASP A 111 -0.53 7.26 -12.98
CA ASP A 111 -0.27 8.20 -11.89
C ASP A 111 -0.92 7.66 -10.62
N VAL A 112 -0.11 7.36 -9.62
CA VAL A 112 -0.56 6.79 -8.35
C VAL A 112 -0.47 7.86 -7.27
N PHE A 113 -1.51 7.96 -6.45
CA PHE A 113 -1.63 9.03 -5.47
C PHE A 113 -1.18 8.63 -4.07
N ALA A 114 -1.10 7.35 -3.80
CA ALA A 114 -0.46 6.80 -2.60
C ALA A 114 -0.20 5.31 -2.80
N ALA A 115 0.81 4.77 -2.13
CA ALA A 115 1.16 3.36 -2.25
C ALA A 115 1.63 2.77 -0.93
N VAL A 116 1.37 1.48 -0.76
CA VAL A 116 1.95 0.67 0.31
C VAL A 116 2.76 -0.46 -0.35
N LEU A 117 4.00 -0.64 0.09
CA LEU A 117 4.84 -1.76 -0.32
C LEU A 117 4.95 -2.73 0.86
N ASP A 118 4.29 -3.88 0.74
CA ASP A 118 4.27 -4.92 1.77
C ASP A 118 5.43 -5.88 1.55
N GLU A 119 6.14 -6.22 2.61
CA GLU A 119 7.34 -7.05 2.55
C GLU A 119 8.35 -6.60 1.49
N ALA A 120 8.67 -5.33 1.51
CA ALA A 120 9.49 -4.69 0.48
C ALA A 120 10.88 -5.33 0.31
N SER A 121 11.43 -5.89 1.38
CA SER A 121 12.73 -6.57 1.32
C SER A 121 12.74 -7.79 0.39
N ARG A 122 11.59 -8.32 0.04
CA ARG A 122 11.44 -9.46 -0.87
C ARG A 122 11.20 -9.02 -2.32
N MET A 123 11.10 -7.73 -2.58
CA MET A 123 10.92 -7.19 -3.92
C MET A 123 12.28 -6.84 -4.54
N ARG A 124 12.34 -6.86 -5.87
CA ARG A 124 13.53 -6.37 -6.59
C ARG A 124 13.54 -4.84 -6.57
N GLU A 125 14.73 -4.26 -6.64
CA GLU A 125 14.87 -2.81 -6.68
C GLU A 125 14.18 -2.19 -7.91
N GLU A 126 14.15 -2.90 -9.03
CA GLU A 126 13.44 -2.45 -10.23
C GLU A 126 11.96 -2.18 -9.97
N ALA A 127 11.33 -3.00 -9.12
CA ALA A 127 9.94 -2.77 -8.74
C ALA A 127 9.79 -1.45 -7.99
N TRP A 128 10.71 -1.15 -7.08
CA TRP A 128 10.71 0.13 -6.38
C TRP A 128 10.86 1.31 -7.35
N HIS A 129 11.77 1.21 -8.30
CA HIS A 129 11.94 2.28 -9.30
C HIS A 129 10.68 2.49 -10.12
N ALA A 130 10.02 1.41 -10.54
CA ALA A 130 8.76 1.50 -11.27
C ALA A 130 7.66 2.18 -10.44
N ILE A 131 7.48 1.75 -9.21
CA ILE A 131 6.47 2.31 -8.31
C ILE A 131 6.77 3.78 -8.04
N ARG A 132 8.01 4.11 -7.76
CA ARG A 132 8.41 5.49 -7.48
C ARG A 132 8.10 6.41 -8.67
N SER A 133 8.30 5.93 -9.89
CA SER A 133 8.01 6.73 -11.10
C SER A 133 6.52 7.08 -11.19
N THR A 134 5.62 6.19 -10.77
CA THR A 134 4.18 6.44 -10.80
C THR A 134 3.75 7.49 -9.78
N LEU A 135 4.56 7.72 -8.75
CA LEU A 135 4.26 8.66 -7.66
C LEU A 135 4.91 10.03 -7.87
N THR A 136 5.73 10.18 -8.92
CA THR A 136 6.50 11.40 -9.13
C THR A 136 5.61 12.61 -9.41
N ALA A 137 4.68 12.48 -10.35
CA ALA A 137 3.81 13.59 -10.74
C ALA A 137 2.83 13.99 -9.62
N THR A 138 2.37 13.03 -8.85
CA THR A 138 1.37 13.25 -7.80
C THR A 138 2.02 13.66 -6.47
N ARG A 139 3.32 13.40 -6.31
CA ARG A 139 4.03 13.48 -5.02
C ARG A 139 3.36 12.61 -3.96
N GLY A 140 2.80 11.47 -4.39
CA GLY A 140 2.06 10.58 -3.53
C GLY A 140 2.89 10.02 -2.38
N PRO A 141 2.31 9.90 -1.18
CA PRO A 141 3.01 9.31 -0.05
C PRO A 141 3.12 7.81 -0.17
N VAL A 142 4.16 7.25 0.44
CA VAL A 142 4.47 5.82 0.40
C VAL A 142 4.69 5.31 1.81
N ARG A 143 4.17 4.12 2.09
CA ARG A 143 4.48 3.39 3.33
C ARG A 143 5.09 2.05 2.96
N ILE A 144 6.26 1.78 3.49
CA ILE A 144 7.03 0.58 3.20
C ILE A 144 7.08 -0.26 4.47
N ILE A 145 6.56 -1.49 4.36
CA ILE A 145 6.50 -2.42 5.49
C ILE A 145 7.48 -3.55 5.25
N GLY A 146 8.15 -4.00 6.28
CA GLY A 146 8.89 -5.25 6.23
C GLY A 146 10.09 -5.26 7.14
N ASN A 147 10.73 -6.43 7.19
CA ASN A 147 12.00 -6.60 7.86
C ASN A 147 13.10 -6.26 6.86
N VAL A 148 13.86 -5.22 7.15
CA VAL A 148 14.99 -4.86 6.32
C VAL A 148 16.15 -5.77 6.70
N LYS A 149 16.28 -6.88 5.99
CA LYS A 149 17.32 -7.88 6.24
C LYS A 149 18.52 -7.62 5.37
N GLY A 150 19.67 -7.45 6.02
CA GLY A 150 20.95 -7.32 5.32
C GLY A 150 21.19 -5.92 4.74
N ARG A 151 22.45 -5.51 4.78
CA ARG A 151 22.88 -4.16 4.38
C ARG A 151 22.85 -3.93 2.87
N ARG A 152 22.74 -4.99 2.08
CA ARG A 152 22.72 -4.90 0.62
C ARG A 152 21.31 -4.75 0.05
N ASN A 153 20.30 -4.85 0.90
CA ASN A 153 18.91 -4.71 0.44
C ASN A 153 18.61 -3.23 0.15
N TRP A 154 17.94 -2.97 -0.97
CA TRP A 154 17.57 -1.59 -1.35
C TRP A 154 16.68 -0.92 -0.32
N ALA A 155 15.79 -1.68 0.33
CA ALA A 155 14.91 -1.13 1.36
C ALA A 155 15.72 -0.70 2.59
N TYR A 156 16.80 -1.43 2.91
CA TYR A 156 17.71 -1.03 3.98
C TYR A 156 18.38 0.30 3.66
N ALA A 157 18.87 0.45 2.43
CA ALA A 157 19.49 1.70 1.99
C ALA A 157 18.52 2.87 2.05
N LEU A 158 17.26 2.63 1.72
CA LEU A 158 16.22 3.66 1.77
C LEU A 158 15.88 4.05 3.21
N ALA A 159 15.97 3.11 4.16
CA ALA A 159 15.70 3.35 5.57
C ALA A 159 16.80 4.18 6.26
N ARG A 160 18.00 4.25 5.66
CA ARG A 160 19.13 5.03 6.17
C ARG A 160 19.23 6.36 5.42
#